data_25bf01b2bd20e1da3258fb5272ca0abb
#
_entry.id   25bf01b2bd20e1da3258fb5272ca0abb
#
_cell.length_a   1.000
_cell.length_b   1.000
_cell.length_c   1.000
_cell.angle_alpha   90.00
_cell.angle_beta   90.00
_cell.angle_gamma   90.00
#
_symmetry.space_group_name_H-M   'P 1'
#
loop_
_entity.id
_entity.type
_entity.pdbx_description
1 polymer ?
#
loop_
_entity_poly.entity_id
_entity_poly.type
_entity_poly.pdbx_seq_one_letter_code
_entity_poly.pdbx_strand_id
1 'polypeptide(L)'
;MRLRTKLAVIGLSLVTLAGAAGTASADTYWQRHHPRREEVNARLMRQNHRITMERREGELSRAQAHERRMEDHGIRAQERFDASHHRGHLTRHEMRQLNREENGISRQIGR
;
A
#
# COMPACT_ATOMS: atom_id res chain seq x y z
N MET A 1 15.26 -5.27 35.65
CA MET A 1 15.46 -4.50 34.50
C MET A 1 14.44 -4.71 33.44
N ARG A 2 14.06 -5.82 33.17
CA ARG A 2 13.10 -6.07 32.12
C ARG A 2 11.81 -5.38 32.32
N LEU A 3 11.43 -5.10 33.50
CA LEU A 3 10.13 -4.50 33.75
C LEU A 3 9.95 -3.18 33.08
N ARG A 4 10.91 -2.35 33.21
CA ARG A 4 10.74 -1.05 32.68
C ARG A 4 10.49 -1.08 31.21
N THR A 5 11.12 -1.97 30.57
CA THR A 5 10.99 -2.05 29.14
C THR A 5 9.56 -2.26 28.73
N LYS A 6 8.90 -3.14 29.43
CA LYS A 6 7.54 -3.42 29.08
C LYS A 6 6.65 -2.24 29.25
N LEU A 7 6.86 -1.52 30.28
CA LEU A 7 6.05 -0.35 30.52
C LEU A 7 6.16 0.64 29.40
N ALA A 8 7.34 0.87 28.97
CA ALA A 8 7.57 1.79 27.89
C ALA A 8 6.79 1.39 26.66
N VAL A 9 6.80 0.13 26.39
CA VAL A 9 6.12 -0.35 25.22
C VAL A 9 4.64 -0.06 25.29
N ILE A 10 4.09 -0.28 26.42
CA ILE A 10 2.67 -0.04 26.58
C ILE A 10 2.30 1.39 26.32
N GLY A 11 3.09 2.27 26.84
CA GLY A 11 2.82 3.67 26.63
C GLY A 11 2.81 4.03 25.18
N LEU A 12 3.75 3.49 24.49
CA LEU A 12 3.83 3.77 23.07
C LEU A 12 2.61 3.30 22.34
N SER A 13 2.13 2.15 22.70
CA SER A 13 0.99 1.61 22.01
C SER A 13 -0.22 2.52 22.10
N LEU A 14 -0.41 3.08 23.22
CA LEU A 14 -1.54 3.96 23.41
C LEU A 14 -1.47 5.16 22.49
N VAL A 15 -0.32 5.74 22.44
CA VAL A 15 -0.14 6.91 21.61
C VAL A 15 -0.42 6.57 20.16
N THR A 16 0.08 5.43 19.77
CA THR A 16 -0.10 5.02 18.40
C THR A 16 -1.57 4.87 18.07
N LEU A 17 -2.28 4.31 18.98
CA LEU A 17 -3.69 4.10 18.74
C LEU A 17 -4.43 5.38 18.52
N ALA A 18 -4.17 6.33 19.36
CA ALA A 18 -4.84 7.59 19.22
C ALA A 18 -4.52 8.24 17.89
N GLY A 19 -3.28 8.20 17.50
CA GLY A 19 -2.89 8.76 16.24
C GLY A 19 -3.52 8.02 15.07
N ALA A 20 -3.56 6.73 15.18
CA ALA A 20 -4.14 5.93 14.11
C ALA A 20 -5.62 6.24 13.94
N ALA A 21 -6.32 6.38 15.02
CA ALA A 21 -7.75 6.66 14.94
C ALA A 21 -7.98 7.99 14.26
N GLY A 22 -7.23 9.00 14.64
CA GLY A 22 -7.38 10.30 14.03
C GLY A 22 -7.06 10.26 12.57
N THR A 23 -6.01 9.54 12.22
CA THR A 23 -5.62 9.43 10.82
C THR A 23 -6.69 8.71 10.02
N ALA A 24 -7.22 7.64 10.58
CA ALA A 24 -8.18 6.82 9.85
C ALA A 24 -9.42 7.61 9.48
N SER A 25 -9.80 8.58 10.31
CA SER A 25 -11.00 9.34 10.04
C SER A 25 -10.74 10.52 9.11
N ALA A 26 -9.52 10.70 8.67
CA ALA A 26 -9.16 11.87 7.90
C ALA A 26 -9.02 11.59 6.42
N ASP A 27 -9.90 10.81 5.86
CA ASP A 27 -9.90 10.59 4.44
C ASP A 27 -10.17 11.93 3.73
N THR A 28 -9.41 12.17 2.67
CA THR A 28 -9.55 13.39 1.92
C THR A 28 -10.82 13.35 1.09
N TYR A 29 -11.23 14.53 0.62
CA TYR A 29 -12.35 14.61 -0.30
C TYR A 29 -12.12 13.73 -1.52
N TRP A 30 -10.89 13.77 -2.05
CA TRP A 30 -10.55 12.98 -3.23
C TRP A 30 -10.73 11.48 -2.95
N GLN A 31 -10.25 11.03 -1.82
CA GLN A 31 -10.33 9.61 -1.48
C GLN A 31 -11.78 9.15 -1.38
N ARG A 32 -12.61 9.95 -0.78
CA ARG A 32 -14.02 9.60 -0.64
C ARG A 32 -14.75 9.55 -1.97
N HIS A 33 -14.31 10.35 -2.93
CA HIS A 33 -14.98 10.43 -4.22
C HIS A 33 -14.34 9.55 -5.27
N HIS A 34 -13.25 8.86 -4.94
CA HIS A 34 -12.58 7.94 -5.86
C HIS A 34 -12.26 6.64 -5.14
N PRO A 35 -13.28 5.92 -4.62
CA PRO A 35 -13.01 4.77 -3.76
C PRO A 35 -12.24 3.66 -4.45
N ARG A 36 -12.49 3.43 -5.74
CA ARG A 36 -11.76 2.36 -6.42
C ARG A 36 -10.32 2.72 -6.66
N ARG A 37 -10.05 3.97 -6.99
CA ARG A 37 -8.66 4.41 -7.12
C ARG A 37 -7.96 4.43 -5.78
N GLU A 38 -8.68 4.80 -4.75
CA GLU A 38 -8.11 4.80 -3.41
C GLU A 38 -7.70 3.39 -3.01
N GLU A 39 -8.54 2.42 -3.30
CA GLU A 39 -8.21 1.04 -2.97
C GLU A 39 -6.96 0.57 -3.70
N VAL A 40 -6.87 0.84 -5.01
CA VAL A 40 -5.70 0.44 -5.78
C VAL A 40 -4.45 1.13 -5.28
N ASN A 41 -4.55 2.44 -5.03
CA ASN A 41 -3.39 3.20 -4.58
C ASN A 41 -2.92 2.80 -3.19
N ALA A 42 -3.86 2.55 -2.28
CA ALA A 42 -3.50 2.11 -0.94
C ALA A 42 -2.79 0.78 -0.99
N ARG A 43 -3.23 -0.09 -1.86
CA ARG A 43 -2.62 -1.39 -1.99
C ARG A 43 -1.22 -1.29 -2.57
N LEU A 44 -1.02 -0.40 -3.55
CA LEU A 44 0.32 -0.18 -4.09
C LEU A 44 1.27 0.36 -3.02
N MET A 45 0.77 1.24 -2.17
CA MET A 45 1.59 1.75 -1.08
C MET A 45 2.02 0.63 -0.13
N ARG A 46 1.10 -0.25 0.20
CA ARG A 46 1.44 -1.37 1.07
C ARG A 46 2.44 -2.30 0.41
N GLN A 47 2.29 -2.53 -0.88
CA GLN A 47 3.26 -3.37 -1.61
C GLN A 47 4.63 -2.75 -1.63
N ASN A 48 4.71 -1.44 -1.88
CA ASN A 48 5.99 -0.74 -1.84
C ASN A 48 6.65 -0.86 -0.48
N HIS A 49 5.85 -0.76 0.57
CA HIS A 49 6.39 -0.92 1.92
C HIS A 49 6.93 -2.33 2.13
N ARG A 50 6.19 -3.33 1.68
CA ARG A 50 6.64 -4.71 1.78
C ARG A 50 7.94 -4.93 1.02
N ILE A 51 8.04 -4.38 -0.18
CA ILE A 51 9.27 -4.49 -0.96
C ILE A 51 10.45 -3.93 -0.17
N THR A 52 10.26 -2.77 0.45
CA THR A 52 11.30 -2.16 1.25
C THR A 52 11.71 -3.08 2.41
N MET A 53 10.73 -3.63 3.11
CA MET A 53 11.01 -4.49 4.24
C MET A 53 11.70 -5.78 3.82
N GLU A 54 11.22 -6.42 2.75
CA GLU A 54 11.82 -7.64 2.26
C GLU A 54 13.23 -7.40 1.76
N ARG A 55 13.47 -6.23 1.20
CA ARG A 55 14.81 -5.87 0.76
C ARG A 55 15.76 -5.72 1.96
N ARG A 56 15.28 -5.07 3.02
CA ARG A 56 16.08 -4.89 4.23
C ARG A 56 16.42 -6.20 4.89
N GLU A 57 15.48 -7.12 4.87
CA GLU A 57 15.66 -8.41 5.53
C GLU A 57 16.43 -9.40 4.66
N GLY A 58 16.77 -9.01 3.45
CA GLY A 58 17.54 -9.88 2.58
C GLY A 58 16.71 -10.89 1.81
N GLU A 59 15.40 -10.82 1.91
CA GLU A 59 14.53 -11.73 1.20
C GLU A 59 14.44 -11.40 -0.29
N LEU A 60 14.63 -10.12 -0.63
CA LEU A 60 14.68 -9.70 -2.02
C LEU A 60 16.03 -9.07 -2.28
N SER A 61 16.63 -9.41 -3.40
CA SER A 61 17.85 -8.74 -3.82
C SER A 61 17.51 -7.34 -4.30
N ARG A 62 18.53 -6.52 -4.50
CA ARG A 62 18.33 -5.19 -5.02
C ARG A 62 17.66 -5.21 -6.38
N ALA A 63 18.08 -6.13 -7.25
CA ALA A 63 17.52 -6.24 -8.58
C ALA A 63 16.06 -6.67 -8.51
N GLN A 64 15.75 -7.63 -7.66
CA GLN A 64 14.38 -8.08 -7.51
C GLN A 64 13.48 -6.99 -6.96
N ALA A 65 13.97 -6.24 -5.98
CA ALA A 65 13.20 -5.14 -5.42
C ALA A 65 12.93 -4.08 -6.48
N HIS A 66 13.94 -3.79 -7.29
CA HIS A 66 13.77 -2.81 -8.37
C HIS A 66 12.71 -3.29 -9.35
N GLU A 67 12.77 -4.54 -9.72
CA GLU A 67 11.82 -5.09 -10.67
C GLU A 67 10.39 -5.03 -10.14
N ARG A 68 10.20 -5.39 -8.87
CA ARG A 68 8.87 -5.30 -8.27
C ARG A 68 8.36 -3.87 -8.23
N ARG A 69 9.24 -2.92 -7.95
CA ARG A 69 8.83 -1.53 -7.94
C ARG A 69 8.46 -1.01 -9.32
N MET A 70 9.17 -1.47 -10.34
CA MET A 70 8.81 -1.09 -11.70
C MET A 70 7.45 -1.65 -12.09
N GLU A 71 7.14 -2.85 -11.64
CA GLU A 71 5.83 -3.42 -11.89
C GLU A 71 4.73 -2.60 -11.19
N ASP A 72 4.99 -2.18 -9.96
CA ASP A 72 4.04 -1.32 -9.27
C ASP A 72 3.85 0.00 -10.00
N HIS A 73 4.92 0.56 -10.53
CA HIS A 73 4.82 1.78 -11.32
C HIS A 73 3.99 1.57 -12.57
N GLY A 74 4.10 0.40 -13.18
CA GLY A 74 3.30 0.07 -14.33
C GLY A 74 1.81 0.01 -14.00
N ILE A 75 1.49 -0.57 -12.85
CA ILE A 75 0.10 -0.62 -12.42
C ILE A 75 -0.44 0.78 -12.15
N ARG A 76 0.36 1.62 -11.52
CA ARG A 76 -0.06 2.99 -11.26
C ARG A 76 -0.28 3.76 -12.54
N ALA A 77 0.58 3.56 -13.53
CA ALA A 77 0.42 4.21 -14.82
C ALA A 77 -0.85 3.74 -15.50
N GLN A 78 -1.14 2.44 -15.42
CA GLN A 78 -2.35 1.90 -15.99
C GLN A 78 -3.59 2.44 -15.27
N GLU A 79 -3.50 2.56 -13.96
CA GLU A 79 -4.60 3.11 -13.18
C GLU A 79 -4.93 4.53 -13.62
N ARG A 80 -3.92 5.34 -13.83
CA ARG A 80 -4.14 6.72 -14.27
C ARG A 80 -4.70 6.76 -15.69
N PHE A 81 -4.19 5.89 -16.54
CA PHE A 81 -4.68 5.83 -17.92
C PHE A 81 -6.15 5.44 -17.94
N ASP A 82 -6.50 4.38 -17.21
CA ASP A 82 -7.89 3.93 -17.14
C ASP A 82 -8.80 5.04 -16.63
N ALA A 83 -8.38 5.70 -15.55
CA ALA A 83 -9.19 6.74 -14.95
C ALA A 83 -9.38 7.92 -15.91
N SER A 84 -8.38 8.21 -16.72
CA SER A 84 -8.47 9.34 -17.63
C SER A 84 -9.56 9.18 -18.66
N HIS A 85 -10.00 7.96 -18.92
CA HIS A 85 -11.08 7.69 -19.85
C HIS A 85 -12.46 7.71 -19.19
N HIS A 86 -12.51 7.87 -17.87
CA HIS A 86 -13.77 7.82 -17.14
C HIS A 86 -13.86 8.96 -16.13
N ARG A 87 -13.40 10.12 -16.53
CA ARG A 87 -13.48 11.35 -15.72
C ARG A 87 -12.81 11.22 -14.36
N GLY A 88 -11.71 10.53 -14.33
CA GLY A 88 -10.95 10.36 -13.10
C GLY A 88 -11.37 9.18 -12.24
N HIS A 89 -12.28 8.35 -12.73
CA HIS A 89 -12.77 7.20 -11.97
C HIS A 89 -12.39 5.89 -12.66
N LEU A 90 -12.31 4.83 -11.88
CA LEU A 90 -12.11 3.49 -12.42
C LEU A 90 -13.46 2.79 -12.49
N THR A 91 -13.66 2.02 -13.55
CA THR A 91 -14.80 1.12 -13.59
C THR A 91 -14.51 -0.07 -12.69
N ARG A 92 -15.57 -0.80 -12.35
CA ARG A 92 -15.41 -1.99 -11.51
C ARG A 92 -14.53 -3.02 -12.20
N HIS A 93 -14.69 -3.17 -13.51
CA HIS A 93 -13.88 -4.13 -14.27
C HIS A 93 -12.41 -3.74 -14.23
N GLU A 94 -12.11 -2.45 -14.43
CA GLU A 94 -10.74 -1.97 -14.40
C GLU A 94 -10.12 -2.18 -13.02
N MET A 95 -10.87 -1.88 -11.97
CA MET A 95 -10.38 -2.10 -10.63
C MET A 95 -10.05 -3.57 -10.38
N ARG A 96 -10.93 -4.47 -10.82
CA ARG A 96 -10.66 -5.89 -10.64
C ARG A 96 -9.44 -6.35 -11.41
N GLN A 97 -9.24 -5.82 -12.61
CA GLN A 97 -8.07 -6.16 -13.40
C GLN A 97 -6.79 -5.69 -12.71
N LEU A 98 -6.78 -4.45 -12.25
CA LEU A 98 -5.61 -3.93 -11.53
C LEU A 98 -5.36 -4.73 -10.26
N ASN A 99 -6.41 -5.10 -9.55
CA ASN A 99 -6.24 -5.91 -8.35
C ASN A 99 -5.65 -7.29 -8.66
N ARG A 100 -6.00 -7.87 -9.78
CA ARG A 100 -5.39 -9.14 -10.17
C ARG A 100 -3.91 -8.97 -10.44
N GLU A 101 -3.54 -7.87 -11.08
CA GLU A 101 -2.13 -7.60 -11.34
C GLU A 101 -1.37 -7.37 -10.04
N GLU A 102 -1.97 -6.65 -9.12
CA GLU A 102 -1.37 -6.45 -7.80
C GLU A 102 -1.22 -7.76 -7.04
N ASN A 103 -2.20 -8.64 -7.18
CA ASN A 103 -2.11 -9.96 -6.56
C ASN A 103 -0.91 -10.74 -7.11
N GLY A 104 -0.69 -10.63 -8.42
CA GLY A 104 0.43 -11.31 -9.03
C GLY A 104 1.77 -10.83 -8.48
N ILE A 105 1.91 -9.51 -8.37
CA ILE A 105 3.13 -8.95 -7.83
C ILE A 105 3.28 -9.32 -6.35
N SER A 106 2.18 -9.24 -5.62
CA SER A 106 2.20 -9.53 -4.18
C SER A 106 2.74 -10.92 -3.90
N ARG A 107 2.38 -11.88 -4.73
CA ARG A 107 2.88 -13.24 -4.55
C ARG A 107 4.39 -13.35 -4.77
N GLN A 108 4.96 -12.43 -5.54
CA GLN A 108 6.39 -12.44 -5.82
C GLN A 108 7.21 -11.66 -4.81
N ILE A 109 6.58 -10.82 -4.01
CA ILE A 109 7.33 -10.02 -3.04
C ILE A 109 7.85 -10.89 -1.91
N GLY A 110 7.20 -11.94 -1.63
CA GLY A 110 7.68 -12.81 -0.59
C GLY A 110 6.53 -13.25 0.28
N ARG A 111 6.77 -14.20 1.02
CA ARG A 111 5.72 -14.81 1.73
C ARG A 111 5.96 -15.02 3.07
#